data_632c6abb1d82d0ba651db344fc821085
#
_entry.id   632c6abb1d82d0ba651db344fc821085
#
_cell.length_a   1.000
_cell.length_b   1.000
_cell.length_c   1.000
_cell.angle_alpha   90.00
_cell.angle_beta   90.00
_cell.angle_gamma   90.00
#
_symmetry.space_group_name_H-M   'P 1'
#
loop_
_entity.id
_entity.type
_entity.pdbx_description
1 polymer ?
#
loop_
_entity_poly.entity_id
_entity_poly.type
_entity_poly.pdbx_seq_one_letter_code
_entity_poly.pdbx_strand_id
1 'polypeptide(L)' 'MVTKADETFNIPIWNKVMLTKEETAVYSYIGINKLEKLLKIPNCPFVLYVGKKKLIKRAEFERYILENIEI' A
#
# COMPACT_ATOMS: atom_id res chain seq x y z
N MET A 1 -8.07 -16.12 18.90
CA MET A 1 -8.45 -15.97 18.56
C MET A 1 -8.55 -15.86 17.42
N VAL A 2 -8.63 -16.04 16.88
CA VAL A 2 -8.58 -16.02 15.85
C VAL A 2 -9.59 -15.82 15.32
N THR A 3 -10.11 -15.95 15.16
CA THR A 3 -11.19 -15.82 14.85
C THR A 3 -11.45 -14.77 13.94
N LYS A 4 -12.22 -13.78 14.12
CA LYS A 4 -12.53 -12.70 13.20
C LYS A 4 -11.30 -11.96 12.75
N ALA A 5 -10.37 -11.74 13.66
CA ALA A 5 -9.15 -11.05 13.31
C ALA A 5 -8.38 -11.80 12.25
N ASP A 6 -8.33 -13.12 12.40
CA ASP A 6 -7.61 -13.94 11.43
C ASP A 6 -8.29 -13.90 10.08
N GLU A 7 -9.62 -13.92 10.09
CA GLU A 7 -10.35 -13.84 8.83
C GLU A 7 -10.10 -12.51 8.14
N THR A 8 -10.00 -11.44 8.92
CA THR A 8 -9.72 -10.13 8.36
C THR A 8 -8.36 -10.10 7.69
N PHE A 9 -7.37 -10.74 8.30
CA PHE A 9 -6.04 -10.76 7.74
C PHE A 9 -5.95 -11.59 6.47
N ASN A 10 -6.93 -12.45 6.23
CA ASN A 10 -6.94 -13.29 5.04
C ASN A 10 -7.66 -12.67 3.87
N ILE A 11 -8.07 -11.42 3.97
CA ILE A 11 -8.70 -10.74 2.85
C ILE A 11 -7.69 -10.57 1.74
N PRO A 12 -8.04 -10.95 0.51
CA PRO A 12 -7.13 -10.78 -0.62
C PRO A 12 -6.75 -9.30 -0.80
N ILE A 13 -5.53 -9.08 -1.26
CA ILE A 13 -5.04 -7.72 -1.42
C ILE A 13 -5.94 -6.89 -2.32
N TRP A 14 -6.45 -7.47 -3.38
CA TRP A 14 -7.29 -6.72 -4.33
C TRP A 14 -8.63 -6.31 -3.74
N ASN A 15 -9.00 -6.87 -2.60
CA ASN A 15 -10.23 -6.47 -1.90
C ASN A 15 -9.96 -5.49 -0.78
N LYS A 16 -8.71 -5.15 -0.53
CA LYS A 16 -8.37 -4.22 0.54
C LYS A 16 -8.34 -2.79 -0.01
N VAL A 17 -8.85 -1.87 0.79
CA VAL A 17 -8.78 -0.45 0.43
C VAL A 17 -7.39 0.10 0.76
N MET A 18 -6.82 -0.35 1.87
CA MET A 18 -5.53 0.12 2.36
C MET A 18 -4.54 -1.04 2.44
N LEU A 19 -3.29 -0.76 2.12
CA LEU A 19 -2.24 -1.77 2.14
C LEU A 19 -1.09 -1.30 3.02
N THR A 20 -0.38 -2.26 3.63
CA THR A 20 0.90 -1.97 4.26
C THR A 20 1.98 -1.89 3.17
N LYS A 21 3.17 -1.39 3.57
CA LYS A 21 4.30 -1.35 2.63
C LYS A 21 4.64 -2.76 2.15
N GLU A 22 4.64 -3.71 3.07
CA GLU A 22 4.99 -5.08 2.73
C GLU A 22 4.01 -5.67 1.74
N GLU A 23 2.73 -5.47 1.98
CA GLU A 23 1.72 -5.96 1.05
C GLU A 23 1.87 -5.31 -0.33
N THR A 24 2.14 -4.01 -0.33
CA THR A 24 2.29 -3.30 -1.59
C THR A 24 3.50 -3.79 -2.36
N ALA A 25 4.60 -4.08 -1.66
CA ALA A 25 5.80 -4.56 -2.32
C ALA A 25 5.54 -5.89 -3.02
N VAL A 26 4.86 -6.80 -2.36
CA VAL A 26 4.54 -8.09 -2.96
C VAL A 26 3.59 -7.93 -4.14
N TYR A 27 2.59 -7.09 -3.97
CA TYR A 27 1.54 -6.90 -4.96
C TYR A 27 2.07 -6.25 -6.24
N SER A 28 3.00 -5.32 -6.10
CA SER A 28 3.43 -4.47 -7.20
C SER A 28 4.80 -4.80 -7.76
N TYR A 29 5.54 -5.68 -7.10
CA TYR A 29 6.93 -5.98 -7.46
C TYR A 29 7.86 -4.78 -7.29
N ILE A 30 7.42 -3.75 -6.60
CA ILE A 30 8.28 -2.61 -6.28
C ILE A 30 8.90 -2.88 -4.92
N GLY A 31 10.24 -2.75 -4.84
CA GLY A 31 10.94 -3.04 -3.60
C GLY A 31 10.54 -2.11 -2.47
N ILE A 32 10.67 -2.59 -1.24
CA ILE A 32 10.31 -1.83 -0.05
C ILE A 32 11.07 -0.51 0.03
N ASN A 33 12.36 -0.53 -0.31
CA ASN A 33 13.16 0.70 -0.24
C ASN A 33 12.64 1.76 -1.21
N LYS A 34 12.23 1.34 -2.40
CA LYS A 34 11.67 2.27 -3.37
C LYS A 34 10.33 2.81 -2.87
N LEU A 35 9.51 1.95 -2.28
CA LEU A 35 8.23 2.38 -1.75
C LEU A 35 8.41 3.41 -0.64
N GLU A 36 9.39 3.18 0.23
CA GLU A 36 9.65 4.14 1.30
C GLU A 36 10.04 5.50 0.75
N LYS A 37 10.81 5.52 -0.33
CA LYS A 37 11.16 6.79 -0.97
C LYS A 37 9.93 7.45 -1.56
N LEU A 38 9.06 6.69 -2.20
CA LEU A 38 7.84 7.24 -2.77
C LEU A 38 6.92 7.82 -1.69
N LEU A 39 6.84 7.17 -0.54
CA LEU A 39 5.99 7.64 0.55
C LEU A 39 6.47 8.93 1.16
N LYS A 40 7.75 9.26 0.97
CA LYS A 40 8.33 10.49 1.51
C LYS A 40 8.18 11.68 0.56
N ILE A 41 7.68 11.46 -0.64
CA ILE A 41 7.48 12.54 -1.59
C ILE A 41 6.42 13.48 -1.03
N PRO A 42 6.67 14.81 -1.01
CA PRO A 42 5.65 15.74 -0.56
C PRO A 42 4.38 15.59 -1.37
N ASN A 43 3.23 15.62 -0.69
CA ASN A 43 1.94 15.49 -1.34
C ASN A 43 1.76 14.17 -2.08
N CYS A 44 2.38 13.10 -1.56
CA CYS A 44 2.22 11.78 -2.14
C CYS A 44 0.72 11.43 -2.19
N PRO A 45 0.18 11.11 -3.37
CA PRO A 45 -1.26 10.95 -3.52
C PRO A 45 -1.81 9.65 -2.92
N PHE A 46 -0.94 8.68 -2.64
CA PHE A 46 -1.43 7.38 -2.21
C PHE A 46 -1.06 7.03 -0.78
N VAL A 47 -0.54 7.96 0.00
CA VAL A 47 -0.21 7.67 1.39
C VAL A 47 -1.32 8.19 2.31
N LEU A 48 -1.61 7.39 3.35
CA LEU A 48 -2.55 7.81 4.39
C LEU A 48 -1.89 7.56 5.73
N TYR A 49 -1.90 8.56 6.59
CA TYR A 49 -1.34 8.44 7.94
C TYR A 49 -2.44 8.01 8.88
N VAL A 50 -2.23 6.89 9.57
CA VAL A 50 -3.16 6.41 10.59
C VAL A 50 -2.37 6.33 11.88
N GLY A 51 -2.50 7.37 12.71
CA GLY A 51 -1.64 7.47 13.87
C GLY A 51 -0.21 7.60 13.43
N LYS A 52 0.63 6.70 13.89
CA LYS A 52 2.05 6.70 13.52
C LYS A 52 2.34 5.82 12.32
N LYS A 53 1.33 5.18 11.76
CA LYS A 53 1.53 4.27 10.64
C LYS A 53 1.25 4.97 9.33
N LYS A 54 1.98 4.54 8.32
CA LYS A 54 1.72 4.96 6.95
C LYS A 54 1.11 3.79 6.20
N LEU A 55 -0.04 4.00 5.64
CA LEU A 55 -0.70 3.00 4.81
C LEU A 55 -0.79 3.52 3.39
N ILE A 56 -0.96 2.60 2.46
CA ILE A 56 -1.02 2.94 1.05
C ILE A 56 -2.44 2.75 0.56
N LYS A 57 -3.00 3.78 -0.06
CA LYS A 57 -4.32 3.72 -0.66
C LYS A 57 -4.20 2.93 -1.96
N ARG A 58 -4.79 1.74 -1.99
CA ARG A 58 -4.58 0.84 -3.13
C ARG A 58 -5.01 1.47 -4.46
N ALA A 59 -6.18 2.05 -4.52
CA ALA A 59 -6.69 2.59 -5.77
C ALA A 59 -5.82 3.73 -6.29
N GLU A 60 -5.41 4.62 -5.39
CA GLU A 60 -4.56 5.75 -5.79
C GLU A 60 -3.17 5.28 -6.20
N PHE A 61 -2.66 4.26 -5.53
CA PHE A 61 -1.36 3.69 -5.87
C PHE A 61 -1.43 3.04 -7.25
N GLU A 62 -2.49 2.32 -7.54
CA GLU A 62 -2.65 1.70 -8.85
C GLU A 62 -2.74 2.77 -9.95
N ARG A 63 -3.45 3.85 -9.68
CA ARG A 63 -3.51 4.94 -10.64
C ARG A 63 -2.13 5.54 -10.90
N TYR A 64 -1.37 5.74 -9.82
CA TYR A 64 -0.03 6.30 -9.94
C TYR A 64 0.85 5.42 -10.84
N ILE A 65 0.77 4.12 -10.65
CA ILE A 65 1.56 3.19 -11.45
C ILE A 65 1.13 3.22 -12.90
N LEU A 66 -0.18 3.28 -13.15
CA LEU A 66 -0.68 3.29 -14.52
C LEU A 66 -0.27 4.54 -15.27
N GLU A 67 -0.02 5.63 -14.55
CA GLU A 67 0.34 6.90 -15.18
C GLU A 67 1.83 7.06 -15.34
N ASN A 68 2.63 6.14 -14.83
CA ASN A 68 4.08 6.24 -14.90
C ASN A 68 4.66 5.05 -15.63
N ILE A 69 5.65 5.33 -16.47
CA ILE A 69 6.35 4.28 -17.18
C ILE A 69 7.46 3.72 -16.32
N GLU A 70 8.02 4.57 -15.48
CA GLU A 70 9.18 4.22 -14.70
C GLU A 70 9.06 4.83 -13.31
N ILE A 71 9.48 4.08 -12.32
CA ILE A 71 9.47 4.53 -10.93
C ILE A 71 10.89 4.46 -10.34
#